data_2e3b4980427140cf07b67a4e60db70e4
#
_entry.id   2e3b4980427140cf07b67a4e60db70e4
#
_cell.length_a   1.000
_cell.length_b   1.000
_cell.length_c   1.000
_cell.angle_alpha   90.00
_cell.angle_beta   90.00
_cell.angle_gamma   90.00
#
_symmetry.space_group_name_H-M   'P 1'
#
loop_
_entity.id
_entity.type
_entity.pdbx_description
1 polymer ?
#
loop_
_entity_poly.entity_id
_entity_poly.type
_entity_poly.pdbx_seq_one_letter_code
_entity_poly.pdbx_strand_id
1 'polypeptide(L)'
;LKILFLYTEIADYFLASCKALIAKGSEVHVVRWPVNKEAPFQFAYPEGMKVYERTNFDDNTLLELVQKINPSIIVCSGWVDKGYLKVCKKFKQTTTTVLTLDNHWRGDLKQRIATFMSPFYLKTRFSKCWVPGSLQFEYALKLGFKKEHIETGFYSCDFDLFYNQYLANKAQKEKQFPKRFIFVGRYYEFKGIKDLWTAFIQLQNEQPNEWELWCLGTGDIEPIQYEKIKHFGFIQPKDLPQFIKDTGVFVLPSHFEPWGVVVHEYAAAGFPIVCSDEVGARLAFVEQNVNGYIYKSGNIQQLKESLKKIMNLNEEKLILMGEKSVEKAKLNTPEIWADKLIKMVGK
;
A
#
# COMPACT_ATOMS: atom_id res chain seq x y z
N LEU A 1 -10.54 -3.33 -23.43
CA LEU A 1 -10.91 -2.04 -22.89
C LEU A 1 -9.74 -1.07 -22.98
N LYS A 2 -10.02 0.23 -23.20
CA LYS A 2 -8.99 1.28 -23.07
C LYS A 2 -9.13 1.92 -21.69
N ILE A 3 -8.08 1.86 -20.89
CA ILE A 3 -8.05 2.34 -19.52
C ILE A 3 -7.04 3.49 -19.42
N LEU A 4 -7.47 4.63 -18.89
CA LEU A 4 -6.60 5.78 -18.66
C LEU A 4 -6.46 6.03 -17.17
N PHE A 5 -5.22 6.01 -16.68
CA PHE A 5 -4.86 6.45 -15.34
C PHE A 5 -4.26 7.85 -15.39
N LEU A 6 -4.77 8.74 -14.56
CA LEU A 6 -4.27 10.09 -14.32
C LEU A 6 -3.66 10.11 -12.91
N TYR A 7 -2.38 9.81 -12.80
CA TYR A 7 -1.71 9.55 -11.53
C TYR A 7 -0.67 10.61 -11.18
N THR A 8 -0.60 10.95 -9.91
CA THR A 8 0.45 11.84 -9.37
C THR A 8 1.71 11.04 -9.02
N GLU A 9 1.57 9.83 -8.52
CA GLU A 9 2.68 8.95 -8.16
C GLU A 9 2.34 7.51 -8.55
N ILE A 10 3.32 6.78 -9.07
CA ILE A 10 3.20 5.36 -9.36
C ILE A 10 4.22 4.58 -8.52
N ALA A 11 3.96 3.31 -8.29
CA ALA A 11 4.83 2.39 -7.57
C ALA A 11 4.80 1.00 -8.23
N ASP A 12 5.76 0.14 -7.91
CA ASP A 12 5.88 -1.18 -8.55
C ASP A 12 4.63 -2.05 -8.38
N TYR A 13 3.98 -1.99 -7.24
CA TYR A 13 2.71 -2.71 -7.02
C TYR A 13 1.59 -2.28 -7.99
N PHE A 14 1.58 -1.02 -8.43
CA PHE A 14 0.67 -0.56 -9.47
C PHE A 14 1.02 -1.15 -10.84
N LEU A 15 2.31 -1.33 -11.14
CA LEU A 15 2.76 -1.95 -12.39
C LEU A 15 2.34 -3.43 -12.48
N ALA A 16 2.38 -4.17 -11.38
CA ALA A 16 1.85 -5.53 -11.31
C ALA A 16 0.34 -5.57 -11.62
N SER A 17 -0.43 -4.61 -11.10
CA SER A 17 -1.85 -4.47 -11.42
C SER A 17 -2.09 -4.09 -12.89
N CYS A 18 -1.27 -3.23 -13.49
CA CYS A 18 -1.31 -2.91 -14.92
C CYS A 18 -0.98 -4.12 -15.79
N LYS A 19 0.00 -4.95 -15.40
CA LYS A 19 0.33 -6.21 -16.07
C LYS A 19 -0.88 -7.15 -16.11
N ALA A 20 -1.60 -7.29 -14.99
CA ALA A 20 -2.82 -8.09 -14.93
C ALA A 20 -3.93 -7.56 -15.86
N LEU A 21 -4.11 -6.22 -15.97
CA LEU A 21 -5.05 -5.62 -16.92
C LEU A 21 -4.68 -5.93 -18.39
N ILE A 22 -3.40 -5.81 -18.72
CA ILE A 22 -2.90 -6.08 -20.08
C ILE A 22 -3.08 -7.57 -20.42
N ALA A 23 -2.78 -8.47 -19.50
CA ALA A 23 -3.01 -9.92 -19.66
C ALA A 23 -4.48 -10.26 -19.91
N LYS A 24 -5.42 -9.43 -19.39
CA LYS A 24 -6.87 -9.52 -19.66
C LYS A 24 -7.31 -8.78 -20.95
N GLY A 25 -6.38 -8.39 -21.82
CA GLY A 25 -6.66 -7.74 -23.10
C GLY A 25 -7.03 -6.26 -23.01
N SER A 26 -6.68 -5.58 -21.93
CA SER A 26 -6.89 -4.14 -21.81
C SER A 26 -5.70 -3.35 -22.36
N GLU A 27 -5.98 -2.22 -23.04
CA GLU A 27 -4.99 -1.23 -23.42
C GLU A 27 -4.84 -0.22 -22.27
N VAL A 28 -3.63 -0.12 -21.69
CA VAL A 28 -3.37 0.68 -20.49
C VAL A 28 -2.57 1.93 -20.85
N HIS A 29 -3.12 3.10 -20.53
CA HIS A 29 -2.51 4.42 -20.66
C HIS A 29 -2.34 5.04 -19.28
N VAL A 30 -1.19 5.64 -19.01
CA VAL A 30 -0.91 6.32 -17.73
C VAL A 30 -0.30 7.69 -18.00
N VAL A 31 -0.94 8.74 -17.53
CA VAL A 31 -0.32 10.06 -17.42
C VAL A 31 0.13 10.22 -15.99
N ARG A 32 1.41 10.47 -15.75
CA ARG A 32 2.00 10.55 -14.41
C ARG A 32 2.81 11.82 -14.17
N TRP A 33 2.92 12.23 -12.93
CA TRP A 33 3.88 13.24 -12.51
C TRP A 33 5.32 12.67 -12.53
N PRO A 34 6.35 13.53 -12.53
CA PRO A 34 7.74 13.07 -12.40
C PRO A 34 7.95 12.19 -11.16
N VAL A 35 8.92 11.28 -11.23
CA VAL A 35 9.30 10.42 -10.10
C VAL A 35 9.76 11.28 -8.92
N ASN A 36 9.30 10.94 -7.72
CA ASN A 36 9.72 11.60 -6.51
C ASN A 36 11.21 11.33 -6.23
N LYS A 37 11.97 12.40 -5.98
CA LYS A 37 13.42 12.32 -5.71
C LYS A 37 13.73 11.59 -4.38
N GLU A 38 12.82 11.63 -3.42
CA GLU A 38 12.97 10.97 -2.11
C GLU A 38 12.81 9.44 -2.18
N ALA A 39 12.16 8.94 -3.22
CA ALA A 39 12.01 7.52 -3.50
C ALA A 39 12.33 7.26 -4.98
N PRO A 40 13.62 7.16 -5.34
CA PRO A 40 14.06 7.09 -6.74
C PRO A 40 13.85 5.69 -7.32
N PHE A 41 12.57 5.29 -7.43
CA PHE A 41 12.20 4.02 -8.03
C PHE A 41 12.60 3.96 -9.50
N GLN A 42 13.16 2.83 -9.91
CA GLN A 42 13.44 2.49 -11.30
C GLN A 42 12.32 1.58 -11.81
N PHE A 43 11.45 2.11 -12.64
CA PHE A 43 10.30 1.36 -13.14
C PHE A 43 10.63 0.58 -14.39
N ALA A 44 10.30 -0.72 -14.39
CA ALA A 44 10.22 -1.55 -15.58
C ALA A 44 8.75 -1.63 -16.02
N TYR A 45 8.36 -0.79 -16.98
CA TYR A 45 6.97 -0.77 -17.45
C TYR A 45 6.61 -2.07 -18.17
N PRO A 46 5.41 -2.65 -17.89
CA PRO A 46 4.91 -3.80 -18.62
C PRO A 46 4.82 -3.50 -20.13
N GLU A 47 5.14 -4.51 -20.94
CA GLU A 47 4.98 -4.42 -22.40
C GLU A 47 3.51 -4.09 -22.75
N GLY A 48 3.29 -3.16 -23.68
CA GLY A 48 1.96 -2.69 -24.05
C GLY A 48 1.40 -1.54 -23.18
N MET A 49 2.05 -1.20 -22.06
CA MET A 49 1.68 -0.03 -21.25
C MET A 49 2.21 1.26 -21.89
N LYS A 50 1.35 2.25 -22.08
CA LYS A 50 1.72 3.56 -22.64
C LYS A 50 1.80 4.59 -21.51
N VAL A 51 2.97 5.16 -21.29
CA VAL A 51 3.24 6.13 -20.23
C VAL A 51 3.53 7.50 -20.82
N TYR A 52 2.91 8.52 -20.23
CA TYR A 52 3.03 9.91 -20.63
C TYR A 52 3.45 10.76 -19.41
N GLU A 53 4.45 11.60 -19.59
CA GLU A 53 4.85 12.55 -18.56
C GLU A 53 3.87 13.73 -18.51
N ARG A 54 3.28 14.00 -17.34
CA ARG A 54 2.30 15.08 -17.13
C ARG A 54 2.86 16.46 -17.53
N THR A 55 4.13 16.68 -17.33
CA THR A 55 4.82 17.95 -17.66
C THR A 55 4.85 18.28 -19.15
N ASN A 56 4.61 17.30 -20.03
CA ASN A 56 4.59 17.50 -21.47
C ASN A 56 3.24 18.04 -21.98
N PHE A 57 2.26 18.25 -21.10
CA PHE A 57 0.92 18.64 -21.46
C PHE A 57 0.47 19.85 -20.64
N ASP A 58 -0.07 20.84 -21.31
CA ASP A 58 -0.97 21.83 -20.71
C ASP A 58 -2.40 21.24 -20.62
N ASP A 59 -3.37 22.04 -20.17
CA ASP A 59 -4.74 21.55 -20.00
C ASP A 59 -5.43 21.20 -21.31
N ASN A 60 -5.10 21.89 -22.44
CA ASN A 60 -5.73 21.67 -23.75
C ASN A 60 -5.14 20.44 -24.43
N THR A 61 -3.81 20.36 -24.49
CA THR A 61 -3.12 19.21 -25.08
C THR A 61 -3.36 17.91 -24.29
N LEU A 62 -3.58 17.99 -22.96
CA LEU A 62 -4.02 16.86 -22.17
C LEU A 62 -5.43 16.40 -22.58
N LEU A 63 -6.36 17.32 -22.80
CA LEU A 63 -7.72 16.99 -23.29
C LEU A 63 -7.67 16.35 -24.67
N GLU A 64 -6.85 16.86 -25.59
CA GLU A 64 -6.65 16.29 -26.94
C GLU A 64 -6.07 14.87 -26.85
N LEU A 65 -5.08 14.62 -25.98
CA LEU A 65 -4.55 13.28 -25.72
C LEU A 65 -5.67 12.32 -25.29
N VAL A 66 -6.51 12.74 -24.34
CA VAL A 66 -7.60 11.90 -23.81
C VAL A 66 -8.66 11.64 -24.88
N GLN A 67 -8.99 12.63 -25.72
CA GLN A 67 -9.88 12.45 -26.87
C GLN A 67 -9.33 11.43 -27.88
N LYS A 68 -8.02 11.50 -28.17
CA LYS A 68 -7.33 10.56 -29.07
C LYS A 68 -7.30 9.13 -28.51
N ILE A 69 -7.07 8.97 -27.20
CA ILE A 69 -7.10 7.66 -26.52
C ILE A 69 -8.54 7.11 -26.57
N ASN A 70 -9.54 7.94 -26.35
CA ASN A 70 -10.96 7.58 -26.23
C ASN A 70 -11.17 6.43 -25.21
N PRO A 71 -10.85 6.66 -23.90
CA PRO A 71 -10.86 5.62 -22.89
C PRO A 71 -12.28 5.20 -22.50
N SER A 72 -12.46 3.93 -22.18
CA SER A 72 -13.70 3.38 -21.60
C SER A 72 -13.86 3.77 -20.12
N ILE A 73 -12.73 4.02 -19.44
CA ILE A 73 -12.69 4.41 -18.03
C ILE A 73 -11.47 5.31 -17.76
N ILE A 74 -11.67 6.32 -16.91
CA ILE A 74 -10.63 7.22 -16.43
C ILE A 74 -10.52 7.07 -14.93
N VAL A 75 -9.34 6.69 -14.42
CA VAL A 75 -9.03 6.56 -13.00
C VAL A 75 -8.10 7.69 -12.60
N CYS A 76 -8.49 8.51 -11.64
CA CYS A 76 -7.76 9.69 -11.21
C CYS A 76 -7.30 9.57 -9.76
N SER A 77 -5.99 9.75 -9.50
CA SER A 77 -5.44 9.74 -8.15
C SER A 77 -5.72 11.05 -7.42
N GLY A 78 -6.72 11.03 -6.55
CA GLY A 78 -7.09 12.19 -5.75
C GLY A 78 -7.65 13.36 -6.56
N TRP A 79 -7.51 14.57 -6.02
CA TRP A 79 -8.04 15.82 -6.63
C TRP A 79 -7.06 17.00 -6.58
N VAL A 80 -5.77 16.72 -6.63
CA VAL A 80 -4.72 17.74 -6.53
C VAL A 80 -4.43 18.40 -7.89
N ASP A 81 -4.35 17.60 -8.98
CA ASP A 81 -4.04 18.10 -10.32
C ASP A 81 -5.28 18.71 -10.98
N LYS A 82 -5.25 20.03 -11.21
CA LYS A 82 -6.35 20.77 -11.82
C LYS A 82 -6.66 20.33 -13.26
N GLY A 83 -5.62 19.96 -14.02
CA GLY A 83 -5.75 19.47 -15.39
C GLY A 83 -6.47 18.10 -15.42
N TYR A 84 -6.10 17.19 -14.52
CA TYR A 84 -6.81 15.91 -14.37
C TYR A 84 -8.28 16.10 -14.02
N LEU A 85 -8.58 17.05 -13.13
CA LEU A 85 -9.95 17.38 -12.76
C LEU A 85 -10.75 17.99 -13.92
N LYS A 86 -10.12 18.77 -14.81
CA LYS A 86 -10.76 19.27 -16.04
C LYS A 86 -11.10 18.12 -16.99
N VAL A 87 -10.17 17.19 -17.18
CA VAL A 87 -10.41 15.96 -17.95
C VAL A 87 -11.59 15.19 -17.37
N CYS A 88 -11.57 14.85 -16.09
CA CYS A 88 -12.66 14.11 -15.46
C CYS A 88 -14.01 14.83 -15.60
N LYS A 89 -14.05 16.16 -15.45
CA LYS A 89 -15.26 16.96 -15.64
C LYS A 89 -15.78 16.88 -17.09
N LYS A 90 -14.89 17.00 -18.06
CA LYS A 90 -15.22 16.97 -19.50
C LYS A 90 -15.82 15.63 -19.93
N PHE A 91 -15.23 14.54 -19.45
CA PHE A 91 -15.57 13.18 -19.91
C PHE A 91 -16.60 12.46 -19.03
N LYS A 92 -16.99 12.99 -17.86
CA LYS A 92 -17.90 12.32 -16.92
C LYS A 92 -19.21 11.82 -17.53
N GLN A 93 -19.76 12.53 -18.51
CA GLN A 93 -21.06 12.16 -19.11
C GLN A 93 -20.94 11.02 -20.15
N THR A 94 -19.75 10.82 -20.70
CA THR A 94 -19.49 9.86 -21.79
C THR A 94 -18.62 8.70 -21.39
N THR A 95 -17.89 8.84 -20.27
CA THR A 95 -16.88 7.88 -19.79
C THR A 95 -17.01 7.69 -18.30
N THR A 96 -16.88 6.47 -17.80
CA THR A 96 -16.80 6.21 -16.36
C THR A 96 -15.57 6.90 -15.79
N THR A 97 -15.76 7.81 -14.84
CA THR A 97 -14.69 8.53 -14.15
C THR A 97 -14.62 8.08 -12.69
N VAL A 98 -13.47 7.60 -12.26
CA VAL A 98 -13.24 7.03 -10.92
C VAL A 98 -12.27 7.90 -10.15
N LEU A 99 -12.68 8.34 -8.98
CA LEU A 99 -11.79 8.97 -8.00
C LEU A 99 -11.14 7.88 -7.16
N THR A 100 -9.81 7.88 -7.02
CA THR A 100 -9.15 7.06 -6.01
C THR A 100 -8.79 7.90 -4.79
N LEU A 101 -9.00 7.35 -3.61
CA LEU A 101 -8.85 8.04 -2.32
C LEU A 101 -8.28 7.06 -1.31
N ASP A 102 -7.12 7.37 -0.74
CA ASP A 102 -6.44 6.55 0.26
C ASP A 102 -6.51 7.10 1.68
N ASN A 103 -6.78 8.39 1.87
CA ASN A 103 -6.97 8.97 3.18
C ASN A 103 -8.30 8.52 3.79
N HIS A 104 -8.29 8.18 5.08
CA HIS A 104 -9.51 7.92 5.85
C HIS A 104 -10.02 9.17 6.56
N TRP A 105 -11.25 9.10 7.03
CA TRP A 105 -11.86 10.20 7.76
C TRP A 105 -11.22 10.39 9.14
N ARG A 106 -10.69 11.58 9.41
CA ARG A 106 -10.15 12.03 10.70
C ARG A 106 -10.97 13.14 11.34
N GLY A 107 -11.89 13.73 10.57
CA GLY A 107 -12.77 14.81 11.04
C GLY A 107 -12.07 16.16 11.19
N ASP A 108 -10.90 16.34 10.59
CA ASP A 108 -10.21 17.63 10.58
C ASP A 108 -10.95 18.67 9.72
N LEU A 109 -10.59 19.96 9.90
CA LEU A 109 -11.25 21.06 9.22
C LEU A 109 -11.18 20.94 7.68
N LYS A 110 -10.04 20.50 7.15
CA LYS A 110 -9.86 20.34 5.70
C LYS A 110 -10.83 19.28 5.15
N GLN A 111 -10.97 18.16 5.84
CA GLN A 111 -11.89 17.10 5.44
C GLN A 111 -13.36 17.53 5.57
N ARG A 112 -13.73 18.30 6.61
CA ARG A 112 -15.08 18.85 6.76
C ARG A 112 -15.42 19.82 5.63
N ILE A 113 -14.48 20.70 5.25
CA ILE A 113 -14.64 21.57 4.09
C ILE A 113 -14.76 20.74 2.80
N ALA A 114 -13.91 19.73 2.63
CA ALA A 114 -13.96 18.84 1.46
C ALA A 114 -15.32 18.12 1.35
N THR A 115 -15.89 17.63 2.46
CA THR A 115 -17.21 16.98 2.45
C THR A 115 -18.32 17.96 2.08
N PHE A 116 -18.29 19.18 2.60
CA PHE A 116 -19.25 20.22 2.26
C PHE A 116 -19.19 20.62 0.77
N MET A 117 -18.00 20.77 0.23
CA MET A 117 -17.76 21.19 -1.16
C MET A 117 -17.92 20.03 -2.19
N SER A 118 -17.85 18.80 -1.74
CA SER A 118 -17.83 17.62 -2.63
C SER A 118 -19.01 17.55 -3.61
N PRO A 119 -20.27 17.84 -3.26
CA PRO A 119 -21.39 17.82 -4.20
C PRO A 119 -21.17 18.72 -5.42
N PHE A 120 -20.53 19.85 -5.23
CA PHE A 120 -20.29 20.86 -6.27
C PHE A 120 -18.93 20.65 -6.95
N TYR A 121 -18.02 19.95 -6.34
CA TYR A 121 -16.66 19.80 -6.82
C TYR A 121 -16.35 18.36 -7.28
N LEU A 122 -16.37 17.38 -6.40
CA LEU A 122 -16.01 15.99 -6.73
C LEU A 122 -17.12 15.30 -7.54
N LYS A 123 -18.37 15.41 -7.09
CA LYS A 123 -19.49 14.74 -7.77
C LYS A 123 -19.80 15.30 -9.16
N THR A 124 -19.33 16.49 -9.49
CA THR A 124 -19.42 17.03 -10.87
C THR A 124 -18.34 16.45 -11.80
N ARG A 125 -17.34 15.74 -11.27
CA ARG A 125 -16.18 15.21 -12.00
C ARG A 125 -16.13 13.70 -12.01
N PHE A 126 -16.59 13.05 -10.94
CA PHE A 126 -16.47 11.61 -10.77
C PHE A 126 -17.84 10.94 -10.68
N SER A 127 -17.96 9.79 -11.35
CA SER A 127 -19.13 8.92 -11.28
C SER A 127 -19.00 7.88 -10.17
N LYS A 128 -17.77 7.44 -9.87
CA LYS A 128 -17.44 6.42 -8.87
C LYS A 128 -16.26 6.82 -8.02
N CYS A 129 -16.10 6.12 -6.90
CA CYS A 129 -14.95 6.21 -6.02
C CYS A 129 -14.37 4.82 -5.77
N TRP A 130 -13.05 4.67 -5.81
CA TRP A 130 -12.36 3.42 -5.52
C TRP A 130 -11.38 3.63 -4.37
N VAL A 131 -11.55 2.87 -3.31
CA VAL A 131 -10.86 3.08 -2.04
C VAL A 131 -10.15 1.81 -1.58
N PRO A 132 -9.08 1.90 -0.77
CA PRO A 132 -8.37 0.73 -0.27
C PRO A 132 -9.22 -0.19 0.60
N GLY A 133 -9.95 0.35 1.58
CA GLY A 133 -10.66 -0.43 2.57
C GLY A 133 -11.81 0.29 3.25
N SER A 134 -12.29 -0.27 4.37
CA SER A 134 -13.49 0.18 5.08
C SER A 134 -13.37 1.60 5.66
N LEU A 135 -12.20 2.00 6.17
CA LEU A 135 -12.02 3.34 6.72
C LEU A 135 -12.17 4.43 5.63
N GLN A 136 -11.64 4.17 4.46
CA GLN A 136 -11.74 5.08 3.31
C GLN A 136 -13.13 5.01 2.66
N PHE A 137 -13.79 3.86 2.73
CA PHE A 137 -15.18 3.70 2.30
C PHE A 137 -16.12 4.64 3.08
N GLU A 138 -15.97 4.71 4.41
CA GLU A 138 -16.71 5.64 5.25
C GLU A 138 -16.44 7.11 4.88
N TYR A 139 -15.21 7.44 4.51
CA TYR A 139 -14.90 8.79 4.04
C TYR A 139 -15.52 9.08 2.67
N ALA A 140 -15.51 8.12 1.75
CA ALA A 140 -16.18 8.26 0.45
C ALA A 140 -17.70 8.49 0.60
N LEU A 141 -18.36 7.81 1.56
CA LEU A 141 -19.77 8.07 1.90
C LEU A 141 -19.97 9.52 2.39
N LYS A 142 -19.08 10.01 3.27
CA LYS A 142 -19.13 11.41 3.75
C LYS A 142 -18.91 12.43 2.64
N LEU A 143 -18.11 12.10 1.62
CA LEU A 143 -17.96 12.88 0.39
C LEU A 143 -19.22 12.83 -0.52
N GLY A 144 -20.24 12.07 -0.12
CA GLY A 144 -21.52 11.98 -0.79
C GLY A 144 -21.57 11.02 -1.98
N PHE A 145 -20.58 10.13 -2.15
CA PHE A 145 -20.72 9.00 -3.07
C PHE A 145 -21.76 8.02 -2.52
N LYS A 146 -22.57 7.46 -3.37
CA LYS A 146 -23.52 6.42 -2.98
C LYS A 146 -22.79 5.10 -2.80
N LYS A 147 -23.29 4.24 -1.89
CA LYS A 147 -22.67 2.94 -1.56
C LYS A 147 -22.40 2.09 -2.81
N GLU A 148 -23.34 2.05 -3.74
CA GLU A 148 -23.24 1.30 -5.00
C GLU A 148 -22.22 1.87 -6.00
N HIS A 149 -21.72 3.09 -5.75
CA HIS A 149 -20.68 3.75 -6.54
C HIS A 149 -19.31 3.76 -5.88
N ILE A 150 -19.16 3.08 -4.75
CA ILE A 150 -17.89 2.96 -4.04
C ILE A 150 -17.40 1.50 -4.14
N GLU A 151 -16.22 1.31 -4.71
CA GLU A 151 -15.53 0.02 -4.75
C GLU A 151 -14.40 0.01 -3.72
N THR A 152 -14.07 -1.16 -3.17
CA THR A 152 -12.95 -1.36 -2.24
C THR A 152 -11.85 -2.21 -2.87
N GLY A 153 -10.65 -2.24 -2.23
CA GLY A 153 -9.51 -3.03 -2.71
C GLY A 153 -8.69 -2.31 -3.77
N PHE A 154 -8.62 -0.98 -3.68
CA PHE A 154 -7.87 -0.14 -4.62
C PHE A 154 -6.36 -0.45 -4.66
N TYR A 155 -5.75 -0.87 -3.57
CA TYR A 155 -4.33 -1.25 -3.55
C TYR A 155 -4.18 -2.77 -3.53
N SER A 156 -3.39 -3.31 -4.46
CA SER A 156 -2.86 -4.66 -4.42
C SER A 156 -1.33 -4.61 -4.39
N CYS A 157 -0.67 -5.54 -3.73
CA CYS A 157 0.79 -5.69 -3.86
C CYS A 157 1.16 -6.41 -5.17
N ASP A 158 2.44 -6.49 -5.51
CA ASP A 158 2.94 -7.47 -6.47
C ASP A 158 2.91 -8.86 -5.80
N PHE A 159 1.71 -9.47 -5.83
CA PHE A 159 1.43 -10.69 -5.07
C PHE A 159 2.37 -11.83 -5.48
N ASP A 160 2.63 -12.01 -6.77
CA ASP A 160 3.48 -13.10 -7.26
C ASP A 160 4.92 -12.95 -6.79
N LEU A 161 5.46 -11.74 -6.79
CA LEU A 161 6.81 -11.47 -6.30
C LEU A 161 6.97 -11.96 -4.85
N PHE A 162 6.05 -11.59 -3.96
CA PHE A 162 6.13 -11.91 -2.54
C PHE A 162 5.69 -13.33 -2.23
N TYR A 163 4.65 -13.83 -2.89
CA TYR A 163 4.16 -15.20 -2.69
C TYR A 163 5.16 -16.25 -3.17
N ASN A 164 5.88 -16.00 -4.28
CA ASN A 164 6.94 -16.88 -4.73
C ASN A 164 8.09 -16.95 -3.71
N GLN A 165 8.36 -15.86 -2.97
CA GLN A 165 9.32 -15.89 -1.87
C GLN A 165 8.82 -16.76 -0.70
N TYR A 166 7.52 -16.70 -0.36
CA TYR A 166 6.94 -17.59 0.62
C TYR A 166 7.14 -19.05 0.23
N LEU A 167 6.79 -19.43 -1.01
CA LEU A 167 6.93 -20.80 -1.51
C LEU A 167 8.39 -21.27 -1.50
N ALA A 168 9.31 -20.42 -1.97
CA ALA A 168 10.74 -20.76 -2.07
C ALA A 168 11.42 -20.95 -0.71
N ASN A 169 10.97 -20.20 0.32
CA ASN A 169 11.63 -20.16 1.61
C ASN A 169 10.90 -20.97 2.70
N LYS A 170 9.68 -21.45 2.43
CA LYS A 170 8.83 -22.16 3.42
C LYS A 170 9.57 -23.32 4.10
N ALA A 171 10.07 -24.26 3.33
CA ALA A 171 10.75 -25.44 3.87
C ALA A 171 12.02 -25.12 4.68
N GLN A 172 12.73 -24.04 4.33
CA GLN A 172 13.89 -23.58 5.11
C GLN A 172 13.44 -22.96 6.45
N LYS A 173 12.40 -22.12 6.44
CA LYS A 173 11.86 -21.47 7.64
C LYS A 173 11.20 -22.48 8.59
N GLU A 174 10.62 -23.56 8.08
CA GLU A 174 10.09 -24.68 8.87
C GLU A 174 11.18 -25.47 9.60
N LYS A 175 12.40 -25.54 9.03
CA LYS A 175 13.55 -26.19 9.68
C LYS A 175 14.23 -25.28 10.71
N GLN A 176 14.30 -23.99 10.43
CA GLN A 176 14.94 -22.98 11.24
C GLN A 176 14.30 -21.62 10.99
N PHE A 177 13.43 -21.19 11.89
CA PHE A 177 12.75 -19.90 11.77
C PHE A 177 13.76 -18.76 12.01
N PRO A 178 13.86 -17.77 11.09
CA PRO A 178 14.80 -16.66 11.26
C PRO A 178 14.27 -15.70 12.34
N LYS A 179 14.93 -15.64 13.48
CA LYS A 179 14.60 -14.80 14.64
C LYS A 179 14.98 -13.35 14.39
N ARG A 180 14.35 -12.75 13.36
CA ARG A 180 14.58 -11.37 12.94
C ARG A 180 13.27 -10.68 12.63
N PHE A 181 13.08 -9.53 13.28
CA PHE A 181 12.08 -8.57 12.88
C PHE A 181 12.56 -7.79 11.66
N ILE A 182 11.64 -7.40 10.77
CA ILE A 182 11.95 -6.51 9.66
C ILE A 182 10.96 -5.35 9.63
N PHE A 183 11.51 -4.15 9.46
CA PHE A 183 10.78 -2.92 9.14
C PHE A 183 11.17 -2.46 7.74
N VAL A 184 10.18 -2.08 6.93
CA VAL A 184 10.41 -1.50 5.60
C VAL A 184 9.59 -0.21 5.48
N GLY A 185 10.28 0.91 5.33
CA GLY A 185 9.62 2.20 5.23
C GLY A 185 10.58 3.38 5.40
N ARG A 186 10.10 4.56 5.06
CA ARG A 186 10.87 5.80 5.23
C ARG A 186 11.09 6.10 6.72
N TYR A 187 12.26 6.64 7.06
CA TYR A 187 12.60 7.03 8.43
C TYR A 187 12.07 8.43 8.73
N TYR A 188 10.74 8.51 8.87
CA TYR A 188 10.03 9.71 9.27
C TYR A 188 9.33 9.53 10.60
N GLU A 189 9.08 10.62 11.32
CA GLU A 189 8.45 10.59 12.65
C GLU A 189 7.13 9.83 12.63
N PHE A 190 6.28 10.11 11.63
CA PHE A 190 4.97 9.46 11.51
C PHE A 190 5.04 7.97 11.16
N LYS A 191 6.23 7.43 10.79
CA LYS A 191 6.45 5.99 10.58
C LYS A 191 6.78 5.24 11.87
N GLY A 192 6.98 5.94 12.99
CA GLY A 192 7.15 5.35 14.31
C GLY A 192 8.43 4.54 14.50
N ILE A 193 9.44 4.76 13.64
CA ILE A 193 10.68 3.97 13.67
C ILE A 193 11.44 4.12 15.01
N LYS A 194 11.40 5.30 15.64
CA LYS A 194 12.01 5.55 16.96
C LYS A 194 11.35 4.73 18.05
N ASP A 195 10.02 4.59 18.01
CA ASP A 195 9.27 3.78 18.97
C ASP A 195 9.68 2.31 18.85
N LEU A 196 9.87 1.82 17.61
CA LEU A 196 10.32 0.46 17.36
C LEU A 196 11.74 0.21 17.91
N TRP A 197 12.67 1.11 17.66
CA TRP A 197 14.02 1.01 18.21
C TRP A 197 13.99 1.02 19.73
N THR A 198 13.23 1.94 20.32
CA THR A 198 13.10 2.05 21.79
C THR A 198 12.51 0.78 22.39
N ALA A 199 11.41 0.27 21.84
CA ALA A 199 10.76 -0.95 22.33
C ALA A 199 11.68 -2.17 22.21
N PHE A 200 12.40 -2.30 21.09
CA PHE A 200 13.32 -3.42 20.87
C PHE A 200 14.52 -3.37 21.81
N ILE A 201 15.14 -2.19 22.00
CA ILE A 201 16.29 -2.02 22.92
C ILE A 201 15.88 -2.31 24.37
N GLN A 202 14.73 -1.78 24.81
CA GLN A 202 14.21 -2.08 26.15
C GLN A 202 14.01 -3.57 26.35
N LEU A 203 13.45 -4.26 25.35
CA LEU A 203 13.22 -5.70 25.43
C LEU A 203 14.53 -6.50 25.47
N GLN A 204 15.55 -6.12 24.71
CA GLN A 204 16.87 -6.72 24.75
C GLN A 204 17.57 -6.50 26.09
N ASN A 205 17.42 -5.34 26.73
CA ASN A 205 17.97 -5.02 28.02
C ASN A 205 17.27 -5.77 29.17
N GLU A 206 15.95 -5.95 29.09
CA GLU A 206 15.16 -6.69 30.07
C GLU A 206 15.38 -8.21 29.98
N GLN A 207 15.51 -8.73 28.77
CA GLN A 207 15.65 -10.15 28.49
C GLN A 207 16.55 -10.33 27.27
N PRO A 208 17.90 -10.39 27.46
CA PRO A 208 18.82 -10.65 26.37
C PRO A 208 18.47 -11.94 25.62
N ASN A 209 18.42 -11.86 24.30
CA ASN A 209 18.03 -12.95 23.44
C ASN A 209 18.68 -12.83 22.06
N GLU A 210 18.45 -13.78 21.16
CA GLU A 210 19.09 -13.85 19.84
C GLU A 210 18.38 -13.06 18.73
N TRP A 211 17.20 -12.47 18.98
CA TRP A 211 16.47 -11.72 17.97
C TRP A 211 17.21 -10.46 17.53
N GLU A 212 17.15 -10.17 16.24
CA GLU A 212 17.66 -8.95 15.62
C GLU A 212 16.49 -8.11 15.05
N LEU A 213 16.76 -6.84 14.81
CA LEU A 213 15.87 -5.94 14.10
C LEU A 213 16.57 -5.41 12.84
N TRP A 214 15.99 -5.72 11.68
CA TRP A 214 16.47 -5.24 10.39
C TRP A 214 15.58 -4.12 9.88
N CYS A 215 16.17 -2.98 9.54
CA CYS A 215 15.49 -1.77 9.12
C CYS A 215 15.92 -1.39 7.70
N LEU A 216 14.96 -1.40 6.78
CA LEU A 216 15.13 -1.05 5.37
C LEU A 216 14.44 0.28 5.11
N GLY A 217 15.19 1.26 4.65
CA GLY A 217 14.71 2.60 4.34
C GLY A 217 15.66 3.70 4.73
N THR A 218 15.32 4.90 4.34
CA THR A 218 16.01 6.16 4.65
C THR A 218 15.00 7.25 4.94
N GLY A 219 15.43 8.39 5.46
CA GLY A 219 14.57 9.54 5.74
C GLY A 219 15.27 10.59 6.60
N ASP A 220 14.49 11.41 7.29
CA ASP A 220 15.01 12.53 8.08
C ASP A 220 15.56 12.10 9.46
N ILE A 221 15.28 10.85 9.88
CA ILE A 221 15.72 10.31 11.16
C ILE A 221 17.01 9.55 10.98
N GLU A 222 18.05 9.97 11.68
CA GLU A 222 19.35 9.30 11.69
C GLU A 222 19.24 7.90 12.31
N PRO A 223 19.84 6.87 11.67
CA PRO A 223 19.87 5.50 12.18
C PRO A 223 20.56 5.40 13.55
N ILE A 224 19.91 4.73 14.51
CA ILE A 224 20.51 4.48 15.82
C ILE A 224 21.58 3.38 15.74
N GLN A 225 22.64 3.52 16.52
CA GLN A 225 23.68 2.48 16.65
C GLN A 225 23.35 1.54 17.81
N TYR A 226 23.07 0.29 17.50
CA TYR A 226 22.85 -0.78 18.47
C TYR A 226 23.20 -2.13 17.83
N GLU A 227 23.93 -3.00 18.54
CA GLU A 227 24.52 -4.23 18.00
C GLU A 227 23.51 -5.10 17.23
N LYS A 228 22.28 -5.23 17.74
CA LYS A 228 21.22 -6.09 17.18
C LYS A 228 20.22 -5.35 16.28
N ILE A 229 20.47 -4.07 15.98
CA ILE A 229 19.70 -3.30 14.98
C ILE A 229 20.58 -3.07 13.77
N LYS A 230 20.13 -3.54 12.61
CA LYS A 230 20.86 -3.38 11.34
C LYS A 230 20.08 -2.46 10.37
N HIS A 231 20.79 -1.52 9.78
CA HIS A 231 20.25 -0.56 8.81
C HIS A 231 20.82 -0.82 7.43
N PHE A 232 19.93 -0.97 6.42
CA PHE A 232 20.33 -1.35 5.07
C PHE A 232 20.09 -0.24 4.03
N GLY A 233 19.56 0.90 4.47
CA GLY A 233 19.23 2.00 3.54
C GLY A 233 18.03 1.70 2.65
N PHE A 234 17.88 2.46 1.57
CA PHE A 234 16.82 2.26 0.59
C PHE A 234 17.10 1.02 -0.26
N ILE A 235 16.12 0.13 -0.34
CA ILE A 235 16.18 -1.11 -1.13
C ILE A 235 15.14 -1.05 -2.23
N GLN A 236 15.52 -1.35 -3.48
CA GLN A 236 14.57 -1.48 -4.58
C GLN A 236 13.67 -2.71 -4.37
N PRO A 237 12.39 -2.67 -4.76
CA PRO A 237 11.46 -3.79 -4.57
C PRO A 237 11.98 -5.14 -5.12
N LYS A 238 12.67 -5.13 -6.26
CA LYS A 238 13.29 -6.33 -6.85
C LYS A 238 14.37 -6.98 -5.99
N ASP A 239 14.96 -6.22 -5.06
CA ASP A 239 16.06 -6.66 -4.20
C ASP A 239 15.57 -7.06 -2.79
N LEU A 240 14.27 -6.87 -2.48
CA LEU A 240 13.67 -7.29 -1.21
C LEU A 240 13.71 -8.81 -0.97
N PRO A 241 13.67 -9.69 -1.98
CA PRO A 241 13.72 -11.14 -1.78
C PRO A 241 14.85 -11.63 -0.87
N GLN A 242 16.05 -11.06 -0.96
CA GLN A 242 17.18 -11.43 -0.12
C GLN A 242 16.92 -11.20 1.38
N PHE A 243 16.14 -10.17 1.73
CA PHE A 243 15.78 -9.86 3.12
C PHE A 243 14.62 -10.71 3.62
N ILE A 244 13.67 -11.06 2.74
CA ILE A 244 12.52 -11.92 3.05
C ILE A 244 12.98 -13.31 3.49
N LYS A 245 14.01 -13.84 2.83
CA LYS A 245 14.58 -15.14 3.18
C LYS A 245 15.11 -15.19 4.61
N ASP A 246 15.81 -14.14 5.04
CA ASP A 246 16.59 -14.11 6.28
C ASP A 246 15.85 -13.46 7.45
N THR A 247 14.59 -13.03 7.27
CA THR A 247 13.76 -12.42 8.32
C THR A 247 12.47 -13.19 8.55
N GLY A 248 11.86 -13.05 9.72
CA GLY A 248 10.73 -13.89 10.12
C GLY A 248 9.44 -13.15 10.45
N VAL A 249 9.51 -11.92 10.95
CA VAL A 249 8.34 -11.16 11.43
C VAL A 249 8.40 -9.75 10.92
N PHE A 250 7.28 -9.28 10.33
CA PHE A 250 7.16 -7.91 9.83
C PHE A 250 6.60 -6.98 10.89
N VAL A 251 7.18 -5.78 11.02
CA VAL A 251 6.73 -4.75 11.97
C VAL A 251 6.50 -3.42 11.27
N LEU A 252 5.29 -2.83 11.43
CA LEU A 252 4.97 -1.49 10.92
C LEU A 252 4.40 -0.61 12.05
N PRO A 253 5.23 0.20 12.72
CA PRO A 253 4.86 0.95 13.91
C PRO A 253 4.27 2.34 13.62
N SER A 254 3.77 2.59 12.43
CA SER A 254 3.38 3.92 11.96
C SER A 254 2.38 4.60 12.88
N HIS A 255 2.62 5.89 13.17
CA HIS A 255 1.66 6.75 13.88
C HIS A 255 0.53 7.21 12.95
N PHE A 256 0.77 7.19 11.66
CA PHE A 256 -0.22 7.42 10.62
C PHE A 256 0.20 6.71 9.33
N GLU A 257 -0.64 5.79 8.89
CA GLU A 257 -0.47 5.06 7.64
C GLU A 257 -1.83 4.89 6.98
N PRO A 258 -2.20 5.71 6.00
CA PRO A 258 -3.53 5.64 5.37
C PRO A 258 -3.88 4.24 4.88
N TRP A 259 -2.90 3.53 4.30
CA TRP A 259 -3.05 2.12 3.94
C TRP A 259 -1.85 1.29 4.40
N GLY A 260 -0.72 1.39 3.71
CA GLY A 260 0.46 0.57 3.98
C GLY A 260 0.47 -0.71 3.15
N VAL A 261 0.69 -0.60 1.85
CA VAL A 261 0.78 -1.74 0.91
C VAL A 261 1.81 -2.77 1.37
N VAL A 262 2.87 -2.33 2.03
CA VAL A 262 3.92 -3.19 2.59
C VAL A 262 3.37 -4.25 3.57
N VAL A 263 2.26 -4.01 4.25
CA VAL A 263 1.57 -5.04 5.07
C VAL A 263 1.06 -6.18 4.20
N HIS A 264 0.49 -5.86 3.04
CA HIS A 264 0.03 -6.85 2.08
C HIS A 264 1.20 -7.64 1.46
N GLU A 265 2.29 -6.96 1.14
CA GLU A 265 3.53 -7.56 0.64
C GLU A 265 4.08 -8.62 1.61
N TYR A 266 4.26 -8.25 2.88
CA TYR A 266 4.77 -9.18 3.88
C TYR A 266 3.74 -10.24 4.30
N ALA A 267 2.44 -9.94 4.22
CA ALA A 267 1.41 -10.98 4.36
C ALA A 267 1.52 -12.02 3.24
N ALA A 268 1.68 -11.61 1.98
CA ALA A 268 1.88 -12.50 0.84
C ALA A 268 3.19 -13.31 0.95
N ALA A 269 4.23 -12.74 1.56
CA ALA A 269 5.50 -13.41 1.86
C ALA A 269 5.44 -14.36 3.08
N GLY A 270 4.27 -14.51 3.72
CA GLY A 270 4.07 -15.47 4.80
C GLY A 270 4.67 -15.04 6.14
N PHE A 271 4.57 -13.76 6.49
CA PHE A 271 5.07 -13.23 7.75
C PHE A 271 3.96 -13.06 8.78
N PRO A 272 4.18 -13.44 10.06
CA PRO A 272 3.47 -12.82 11.17
C PRO A 272 3.66 -11.31 11.15
N ILE A 273 2.63 -10.54 11.53
CA ILE A 273 2.63 -9.07 11.39
C ILE A 273 2.39 -8.42 12.75
N VAL A 274 3.24 -7.44 13.11
CA VAL A 274 3.00 -6.54 14.23
C VAL A 274 2.80 -5.14 13.67
N CYS A 275 1.68 -4.50 13.95
CA CYS A 275 1.43 -3.14 13.46
C CYS A 275 0.63 -2.30 14.45
N SER A 276 0.68 -0.98 14.28
CA SER A 276 -0.15 -0.07 15.06
C SER A 276 -1.61 -0.07 14.58
N ASP A 277 -2.51 0.43 15.42
CA ASP A 277 -3.92 0.61 15.10
C ASP A 277 -4.19 1.80 14.13
N GLU A 278 -3.16 2.53 13.71
CA GLU A 278 -3.22 3.60 12.70
C GLU A 278 -2.81 3.12 11.29
N VAL A 279 -2.46 1.84 11.11
CA VAL A 279 -2.18 1.24 9.81
C VAL A 279 -3.47 0.79 9.16
N GLY A 280 -3.89 1.43 8.05
CA GLY A 280 -5.17 1.15 7.39
C GLY A 280 -5.30 -0.30 6.90
N ALA A 281 -4.25 -0.86 6.31
CA ALA A 281 -4.20 -2.21 5.76
C ALA A 281 -4.39 -3.32 6.82
N ARG A 282 -4.22 -3.02 8.13
CA ARG A 282 -4.44 -3.99 9.19
C ARG A 282 -5.84 -4.61 9.15
N LEU A 283 -6.86 -3.80 8.79
CA LEU A 283 -8.25 -4.28 8.75
C LEU A 283 -8.50 -5.33 7.66
N ALA A 284 -7.65 -5.36 6.64
CA ALA A 284 -7.73 -6.34 5.56
C ALA A 284 -6.84 -7.56 5.82
N PHE A 285 -5.64 -7.34 6.36
CA PHE A 285 -4.59 -8.35 6.34
C PHE A 285 -4.11 -8.82 7.71
N VAL A 286 -4.51 -8.18 8.82
CA VAL A 286 -4.08 -8.56 10.17
C VAL A 286 -5.27 -8.90 11.04
N GLU A 287 -5.24 -10.09 11.65
CA GLU A 287 -6.21 -10.54 12.63
C GLU A 287 -5.50 -10.82 13.95
N GLN A 288 -5.98 -10.14 15.00
CA GLN A 288 -5.40 -10.18 16.33
C GLN A 288 -5.27 -11.61 16.85
N ASN A 289 -4.08 -12.02 17.28
CA ASN A 289 -3.72 -13.34 17.79
C ASN A 289 -3.81 -14.50 16.77
N VAL A 290 -4.20 -14.24 15.51
CA VAL A 290 -4.30 -15.27 14.45
C VAL A 290 -3.08 -15.23 13.56
N ASN A 291 -2.79 -14.08 12.96
CA ASN A 291 -1.62 -13.88 12.10
C ASN A 291 -0.75 -12.67 12.51
N GLY A 292 -1.07 -12.03 13.63
CA GLY A 292 -0.30 -10.88 14.11
C GLY A 292 -0.82 -10.26 15.38
N TYR A 293 -0.22 -9.14 15.73
CA TYR A 293 -0.61 -8.32 16.87
C TYR A 293 -0.80 -6.86 16.45
N ILE A 294 -1.91 -6.27 16.88
CA ILE A 294 -2.24 -4.85 16.69
C ILE A 294 -2.12 -4.19 18.06
N TYR A 295 -1.42 -3.07 18.11
CA TYR A 295 -1.23 -2.30 19.34
C TYR A 295 -1.59 -0.83 19.13
N LYS A 296 -1.78 -0.08 20.23
CA LYS A 296 -2.13 1.34 20.19
C LYS A 296 -0.95 2.18 19.69
N SER A 297 -1.14 2.94 18.62
CA SER A 297 -0.14 3.83 18.03
C SER A 297 0.50 4.75 19.08
N GLY A 298 1.82 4.91 19.03
CA GLY A 298 2.60 5.70 19.99
C GLY A 298 2.77 5.05 21.36
N ASN A 299 2.19 3.88 21.61
CA ASN A 299 2.35 3.16 22.87
C ASN A 299 3.51 2.18 22.80
N ILE A 300 4.71 2.67 23.15
CA ILE A 300 5.96 1.90 23.15
C ILE A 300 5.87 0.65 24.02
N GLN A 301 5.17 0.72 25.16
CA GLN A 301 5.02 -0.42 26.07
C GLN A 301 4.19 -1.53 25.41
N GLN A 302 3.06 -1.20 24.74
CA GLN A 302 2.27 -2.20 24.03
C GLN A 302 3.00 -2.77 22.81
N LEU A 303 3.80 -1.95 22.10
CA LEU A 303 4.66 -2.44 21.04
C LEU A 303 5.67 -3.44 21.59
N LYS A 304 6.37 -3.10 22.67
CA LYS A 304 7.31 -3.99 23.36
C LYS A 304 6.65 -5.33 23.77
N GLU A 305 5.44 -5.27 24.35
CA GLU A 305 4.68 -6.46 24.71
C GLU A 305 4.30 -7.31 23.49
N SER A 306 3.96 -6.68 22.36
CA SER A 306 3.65 -7.37 21.11
C SER A 306 4.89 -8.08 20.54
N LEU A 307 6.04 -7.44 20.55
CA LEU A 307 7.32 -8.06 20.17
C LEU A 307 7.65 -9.23 21.11
N LYS A 308 7.50 -9.04 22.42
CA LYS A 308 7.75 -10.09 23.43
C LYS A 308 6.82 -11.30 23.22
N LYS A 309 5.53 -11.08 22.91
CA LYS A 309 4.61 -12.17 22.58
C LYS A 309 5.10 -13.00 21.40
N ILE A 310 5.53 -12.35 20.31
CA ILE A 310 6.12 -13.01 19.14
C ILE A 310 7.33 -13.86 19.56
N MET A 311 8.27 -13.27 20.32
CA MET A 311 9.51 -13.92 20.70
C MET A 311 9.30 -15.15 21.59
N ASN A 312 8.20 -15.20 22.33
CA ASN A 312 7.83 -16.32 23.22
C ASN A 312 7.03 -17.43 22.52
N LEU A 313 6.65 -17.25 21.25
CA LEU A 313 6.00 -18.30 20.46
C LEU A 313 7.04 -19.34 19.99
N ASN A 314 6.63 -20.60 19.87
CA ASN A 314 7.43 -21.60 19.20
C ASN A 314 7.42 -21.38 17.67
N GLU A 315 8.39 -21.95 16.98
CA GLU A 315 8.58 -21.77 15.54
C GLU A 315 7.37 -22.28 14.74
N GLU A 316 6.77 -23.39 15.13
CA GLU A 316 5.55 -23.96 14.51
C GLU A 316 4.38 -22.95 14.53
N LYS A 317 4.17 -22.26 15.65
CA LYS A 317 3.15 -21.23 15.76
C LYS A 317 3.43 -20.02 14.88
N LEU A 318 4.69 -19.59 14.79
CA LEU A 318 5.11 -18.49 13.91
C LEU A 318 4.89 -18.84 12.43
N ILE A 319 5.20 -20.07 12.02
CA ILE A 319 4.93 -20.57 10.66
C ILE A 319 3.42 -20.54 10.37
N LEU A 320 2.61 -21.08 11.28
CA LEU A 320 1.14 -21.09 11.12
C LEU A 320 0.57 -19.66 11.01
N MET A 321 1.08 -18.71 11.79
CA MET A 321 0.70 -17.29 11.67
C MET A 321 1.05 -16.74 10.28
N GLY A 322 2.22 -17.10 9.73
CA GLY A 322 2.62 -16.75 8.37
C GLY A 322 1.68 -17.33 7.30
N GLU A 323 1.26 -18.59 7.43
CA GLU A 323 0.27 -19.23 6.54
C GLU A 323 -1.06 -18.46 6.55
N LYS A 324 -1.53 -18.06 7.74
CA LYS A 324 -2.74 -17.26 7.89
C LYS A 324 -2.61 -15.86 7.25
N SER A 325 -1.42 -15.28 7.26
CA SER A 325 -1.15 -14.04 6.52
C SER A 325 -1.31 -14.24 5.01
N VAL A 326 -0.77 -15.33 4.46
CA VAL A 326 -0.91 -15.68 3.03
C VAL A 326 -2.38 -15.87 2.64
N GLU A 327 -3.18 -16.56 3.47
CA GLU A 327 -4.62 -16.73 3.22
C GLU A 327 -5.33 -15.38 3.06
N LYS A 328 -5.00 -14.40 3.91
CA LYS A 328 -5.57 -13.04 3.82
C LYS A 328 -5.06 -12.28 2.60
N ALA A 329 -3.78 -12.39 2.28
CA ALA A 329 -3.17 -11.71 1.14
C ALA A 329 -3.79 -12.14 -0.21
N LYS A 330 -4.19 -13.40 -0.35
CA LYS A 330 -4.85 -13.95 -1.55
C LYS A 330 -6.20 -13.30 -1.88
N LEU A 331 -6.81 -12.59 -0.95
CA LEU A 331 -8.12 -11.96 -1.15
C LEU A 331 -8.07 -10.69 -2.02
N ASN A 332 -6.89 -10.19 -2.34
CA ASN A 332 -6.74 -8.98 -3.16
C ASN A 332 -5.47 -9.00 -4.04
N THR A 333 -5.42 -9.92 -5.00
CA THR A 333 -4.30 -10.02 -5.96
C THR A 333 -4.44 -8.99 -7.09
N PRO A 334 -3.38 -8.76 -7.92
CA PRO A 334 -3.47 -7.94 -9.12
C PRO A 334 -4.59 -8.36 -10.08
N GLU A 335 -4.88 -9.66 -10.21
CA GLU A 335 -5.96 -10.19 -11.06
C GLU A 335 -7.35 -9.80 -10.51
N ILE A 336 -7.55 -9.94 -9.19
CA ILE A 336 -8.78 -9.52 -8.51
C ILE A 336 -8.96 -8.01 -8.64
N TRP A 337 -7.89 -7.25 -8.47
CA TRP A 337 -7.87 -5.81 -8.66
C TRP A 337 -8.27 -5.42 -10.10
N ALA A 338 -7.70 -6.09 -11.11
CA ALA A 338 -8.03 -5.87 -12.51
C ALA A 338 -9.49 -6.20 -12.81
N ASP A 339 -10.02 -7.30 -12.29
CA ASP A 339 -11.43 -7.68 -12.45
C ASP A 339 -12.38 -6.65 -11.84
N LYS A 340 -12.05 -6.09 -10.67
CA LYS A 340 -12.82 -5.01 -10.04
C LYS A 340 -12.87 -3.78 -10.93
N LEU A 341 -11.72 -3.35 -11.49
CA LEU A 341 -11.67 -2.18 -12.37
C LEU A 341 -12.48 -2.39 -13.65
N ILE A 342 -12.33 -3.57 -14.28
CA ILE A 342 -13.08 -3.91 -15.50
C ILE A 342 -14.59 -3.89 -15.24
N LYS A 343 -15.05 -4.41 -14.10
CA LYS A 343 -16.46 -4.39 -13.69
C LYS A 343 -17.02 -2.99 -13.42
N MET A 344 -16.18 -1.98 -13.21
CA MET A 344 -16.62 -0.61 -13.02
C MET A 344 -17.03 0.06 -14.34
N VAL A 345 -16.60 -0.46 -15.49
CA VAL A 345 -16.91 0.14 -16.80
C VAL A 345 -18.39 -0.03 -17.13
N GLY A 346 -19.06 1.04 -17.50
CA GLY A 346 -20.40 0.99 -18.08
C GLY A 346 -21.57 0.72 -17.12
N LYS A 347 -21.37 0.79 -15.80
CA LYS A 347 -22.46 0.68 -14.80
C LYS A 347 -22.76 2.00 -14.12
#